data_e748f8edd6eced2541510ddb5e9f9a70
#
_entry.id   e748f8edd6eced2541510ddb5e9f9a70
#
_cell.length_a   1.000
_cell.length_b   1.000
_cell.length_c   1.000
_cell.angle_alpha   90.00
_cell.angle_beta   90.00
_cell.angle_gamma   90.00
#
_symmetry.space_group_name_H-M   'P 1'
#
loop_
_entity.id
_entity.type
_entity.pdbx_description
1 polymer ?
#
loop_
_entity_poly.entity_id
_entity_poly.type
_entity_poly.pdbx_seq_one_letter_code
_entity_poly.pdbx_strand_id
1 'polypeptide(L)'
;MRLKNLFIGLGPGYHHQVRIMHSMIKEKCDSSMLFFHIEKNVDSIGDDLRFHYSMGYKDFSKTFDLFRDLIKKNQFDLIGLGFMSHHWDIYVELSKIIRETLPNCKIIAGGVHAWHVSQSDTLEHCDYICAAEGEELYSALVDHL
;
A
#
# COMPACT_ATOMS: atom_id res chain seq x y z
N MET A 1 3.25 17.80 14.26
CA MET A 1 2.54 17.35 13.04
C MET A 1 2.29 15.85 13.17
N ARG A 2 1.09 15.41 12.89
CA ARG A 2 0.78 13.96 12.98
C ARG A 2 1.38 13.23 11.79
N LEU A 3 1.91 12.04 12.04
CA LEU A 3 2.40 11.14 11.00
C LEU A 3 1.27 10.80 10.02
N LYS A 4 1.55 10.88 8.72
CA LYS A 4 0.61 10.52 7.66
C LYS A 4 0.89 9.14 7.13
N ASN A 5 -0.09 8.26 7.25
CA ASN A 5 -0.02 6.87 6.83
C ASN A 5 -0.98 6.56 5.70
N LEU A 6 -0.54 5.72 4.77
CA LEU A 6 -1.38 5.13 3.73
C LEU A 6 -1.26 3.61 3.76
N PHE A 7 -2.37 2.92 3.89
CA PHE A 7 -2.44 1.48 3.64
C PHE A 7 -2.89 1.21 2.21
N ILE A 8 -2.16 0.35 1.51
CA ILE A 8 -2.50 -0.08 0.17
C ILE A 8 -2.81 -1.58 0.18
N GLY A 9 -4.04 -1.94 -0.15
CA GLY A 9 -4.44 -3.31 -0.41
C GLY A 9 -4.42 -3.60 -1.90
N LEU A 10 -3.71 -4.66 -2.31
CA LEU A 10 -3.60 -5.08 -3.69
C LEU A 10 -4.57 -6.22 -4.00
N GLY A 11 -5.25 -6.11 -5.13
CA GLY A 11 -6.16 -7.12 -5.63
C GLY A 11 -7.62 -6.93 -5.22
N PRO A 12 -8.52 -7.78 -5.79
CA PRO A 12 -9.94 -7.75 -5.45
C PRO A 12 -10.19 -8.29 -4.04
N GLY A 13 -11.23 -7.79 -3.39
CA GLY A 13 -11.70 -8.32 -2.13
C GLY A 13 -11.93 -7.27 -1.07
N TYR A 14 -12.30 -7.73 0.11
CA TYR A 14 -12.70 -6.84 1.19
C TYR A 14 -11.53 -6.24 1.98
N HIS A 15 -10.32 -6.76 1.77
CA HIS A 15 -9.10 -6.27 2.45
C HIS A 15 -9.28 -6.07 3.97
N HIS A 16 -9.81 -7.07 4.65
CA HIS A 16 -10.08 -7.01 6.09
C HIS A 16 -8.85 -6.58 6.89
N GLN A 17 -7.68 -7.12 6.55
CA GLN A 17 -6.42 -6.80 7.21
C GLN A 17 -6.13 -5.29 7.18
N VAL A 18 -6.23 -4.69 6.01
CA VAL A 18 -6.00 -3.25 5.83
C VAL A 18 -7.00 -2.43 6.63
N ARG A 19 -8.26 -2.84 6.65
CA ARG A 19 -9.32 -2.16 7.41
C ARG A 19 -9.11 -2.24 8.91
N ILE A 20 -8.71 -3.41 9.40
CA ILE A 20 -8.40 -3.63 10.82
C ILE A 20 -7.22 -2.75 11.22
N MET A 21 -6.13 -2.79 10.48
CA MET A 21 -4.93 -2.01 10.77
C MET A 21 -5.20 -0.51 10.75
N HIS A 22 -5.94 -0.02 9.74
CA HIS A 22 -6.36 1.38 9.71
C HIS A 22 -7.18 1.76 10.94
N SER A 23 -8.15 0.92 11.32
CA SER A 23 -9.00 1.16 12.48
C SER A 23 -8.20 1.27 13.79
N MET A 24 -7.14 0.49 13.92
CA MET A 24 -6.28 0.49 15.11
C MET A 24 -5.39 1.72 15.24
N ILE A 25 -4.92 2.27 14.11
CA ILE A 25 -3.94 3.36 14.15
C ILE A 25 -4.51 4.75 13.85
N LYS A 26 -5.76 4.85 13.38
CA LYS A 26 -6.39 6.13 13.00
C LYS A 26 -6.43 7.17 14.11
N GLU A 27 -6.41 6.75 15.36
CA GLU A 27 -6.34 7.66 16.50
C GLU A 27 -4.92 8.16 16.78
N LYS A 28 -3.91 7.39 16.36
CA LYS A 28 -2.48 7.71 16.57
C LYS A 28 -1.89 8.57 15.45
N CYS A 29 -2.35 8.37 14.23
CA CYS A 29 -1.82 9.06 13.05
C CYS A 29 -2.94 9.42 12.07
N ASP A 30 -2.61 10.25 11.09
CA ASP A 30 -3.51 10.58 9.98
C ASP A 30 -3.45 9.45 8.94
N SER A 31 -4.36 8.50 9.06
CA SER A 31 -4.35 7.25 8.29
C SER A 31 -5.40 7.24 7.18
N SER A 32 -4.99 6.81 6.00
CA SER A 32 -5.81 6.61 4.82
C SER A 32 -5.68 5.20 4.27
N MET A 33 -6.64 4.77 3.48
CA MET A 33 -6.63 3.48 2.79
C MET A 33 -6.78 3.67 1.29
N LEU A 34 -6.05 2.88 0.52
CA LEU A 34 -6.17 2.78 -0.93
C LEU A 34 -6.33 1.31 -1.31
N PHE A 35 -7.37 0.98 -2.04
CA PHE A 35 -7.55 -0.35 -2.62
C PHE A 35 -7.17 -0.30 -4.09
N PHE A 36 -6.00 -0.82 -4.37
CA PHE A 36 -5.43 -0.83 -5.70
C PHE A 36 -5.76 -2.14 -6.40
N HIS A 37 -6.71 -2.07 -7.31
CA HIS A 37 -7.21 -3.24 -8.02
C HIS A 37 -7.02 -3.05 -9.52
N ILE A 38 -6.38 -4.03 -10.15
CA ILE A 38 -6.22 -4.07 -11.60
C ILE A 38 -6.98 -5.29 -12.12
N GLU A 39 -8.07 -5.05 -12.81
CA GLU A 39 -8.82 -6.10 -13.50
C GLU A 39 -8.64 -6.04 -15.00
N LYS A 40 -8.51 -7.23 -15.62
CA LYS A 40 -8.68 -7.38 -17.06
C LYS A 40 -10.15 -7.09 -17.39
N ASN A 41 -10.44 -6.06 -18.14
CA ASN A 41 -11.77 -5.71 -18.68
C ASN A 41 -12.68 -4.84 -17.80
N VAL A 42 -12.17 -4.05 -16.88
CA VAL A 42 -13.00 -3.05 -16.22
C VAL A 42 -12.78 -1.69 -16.86
N ASP A 43 -13.84 -1.16 -17.49
CA ASP A 43 -13.84 0.16 -18.13
C ASP A 43 -14.34 1.29 -17.20
N SER A 44 -14.58 0.99 -15.92
CA SER A 44 -15.13 1.96 -14.98
C SER A 44 -14.29 2.12 -13.72
N ILE A 45 -14.11 3.36 -13.33
CA ILE A 45 -13.61 3.72 -12.00
C ILE A 45 -14.81 3.65 -11.05
N GLY A 46 -14.70 2.91 -9.96
CA GLY A 46 -15.76 2.87 -8.95
C GLY A 46 -16.05 4.24 -8.35
N ASP A 47 -17.32 4.51 -8.01
CA ASP A 47 -17.79 5.80 -7.53
C ASP A 47 -17.19 6.24 -6.18
N ASP A 48 -16.63 5.33 -5.38
CA ASP A 48 -15.95 5.67 -4.14
C ASP A 48 -14.46 5.90 -4.36
N LEU A 49 -14.16 7.02 -4.96
CA LEU A 49 -12.81 7.45 -5.33
C LEU A 49 -11.87 7.71 -4.15
N ARG A 50 -12.36 7.69 -2.93
CA ARG A 50 -11.51 7.94 -1.76
C ARG A 50 -10.62 6.76 -1.43
N PHE A 51 -11.05 5.55 -1.80
CA PHE A 51 -10.41 4.31 -1.36
C PHE A 51 -10.34 3.23 -2.42
N HIS A 52 -10.93 3.40 -3.62
CA HIS A 52 -11.04 2.35 -4.60
C HIS A 52 -10.67 2.84 -6.00
N TYR A 53 -9.56 2.32 -6.51
CA TYR A 53 -9.18 2.47 -7.91
C TYR A 53 -9.27 1.10 -8.57
N SER A 54 -10.25 0.93 -9.44
CA SER A 54 -10.35 -0.22 -10.32
C SER A 54 -9.92 0.22 -11.72
N MET A 55 -8.92 -0.44 -12.28
CA MET A 55 -8.39 -0.03 -13.57
C MET A 55 -8.23 -1.22 -14.50
N GLY A 56 -8.68 -1.03 -15.72
CA GLY A 56 -8.50 -2.00 -16.79
C GLY A 56 -7.04 -2.15 -17.21
N TYR A 57 -6.70 -3.33 -17.65
CA TYR A 57 -5.35 -3.70 -18.11
C TYR A 57 -4.81 -2.85 -19.27
N LYS A 58 -5.68 -2.12 -19.96
CA LYS A 58 -5.32 -1.37 -21.17
C LYS A 58 -4.53 -0.10 -20.89
N ASP A 59 -4.44 0.34 -19.62
CA ASP A 59 -3.82 1.62 -19.31
C ASP A 59 -3.05 1.63 -17.99
N PHE A 60 -2.15 0.66 -17.83
CA PHE A 60 -1.25 0.55 -16.66
C PHE A 60 -0.51 1.84 -16.37
N SER A 61 -0.02 2.52 -17.40
CA SER A 61 0.74 3.76 -17.22
C SER A 61 -0.10 4.85 -16.54
N LYS A 62 -1.35 5.00 -16.94
CA LYS A 62 -2.26 5.99 -16.30
C LYS A 62 -2.54 5.68 -14.83
N THR A 63 -2.67 4.40 -14.48
CA THR A 63 -2.88 4.00 -13.09
C THR A 63 -1.71 4.42 -12.22
N PHE A 64 -0.52 4.10 -12.66
CA PHE A 64 0.69 4.44 -11.92
C PHE A 64 0.92 5.95 -11.89
N ASP A 65 0.57 6.68 -12.94
CA ASP A 65 0.61 8.14 -12.96
C ASP A 65 -0.36 8.75 -11.95
N LEU A 66 -1.60 8.24 -11.88
CA LEU A 66 -2.58 8.65 -10.87
C LEU A 66 -2.11 8.35 -9.45
N PHE A 67 -1.51 7.20 -9.24
CA PHE A 67 -0.93 6.84 -7.95
C PHE A 67 0.20 7.81 -7.55
N ARG A 68 1.10 8.11 -8.49
CA ARG A 68 2.17 9.07 -8.29
C ARG A 68 1.64 10.45 -7.90
N ASP A 69 0.63 10.93 -8.60
CA ASP A 69 0.00 12.22 -8.31
C ASP A 69 -0.68 12.22 -6.93
N LEU A 70 -1.33 11.12 -6.57
CA LEU A 70 -1.97 10.95 -5.26
C LEU A 70 -0.96 11.09 -4.11
N ILE A 71 0.13 10.34 -4.17
CA ILE A 71 1.13 10.35 -3.09
C ILE A 71 1.92 11.66 -3.06
N LYS A 72 2.19 12.25 -4.21
CA LYS A 72 2.85 13.55 -4.32
C LYS A 72 2.01 14.66 -3.69
N LYS A 73 0.70 14.63 -3.91
CA LYS A 73 -0.22 15.62 -3.36
C LYS A 73 -0.37 15.50 -1.83
N ASN A 74 -0.45 14.28 -1.32
CA ASN A 74 -0.77 14.03 0.08
C ASN A 74 0.46 13.92 1.00
N GLN A 75 1.64 13.61 0.46
CA GLN A 75 2.89 13.56 1.23
C GLN A 75 2.82 12.62 2.44
N PHE A 76 2.86 11.31 2.20
CA PHE A 76 2.84 10.31 3.26
C PHE A 76 4.23 10.06 3.88
N ASP A 77 4.26 9.80 5.17
CA ASP A 77 5.46 9.45 5.94
C ASP A 77 5.68 7.95 6.00
N LEU A 78 4.59 7.18 5.99
CA LEU A 78 4.59 5.72 6.06
C LEU A 78 3.57 5.15 5.08
N ILE A 79 3.97 4.15 4.29
CA ILE A 79 3.08 3.43 3.38
C ILE A 79 3.18 1.93 3.65
N GLY A 80 2.04 1.32 3.97
CA GLY A 80 1.91 -0.12 4.13
C GLY A 80 1.37 -0.77 2.85
N LEU A 81 2.10 -1.76 2.33
CA LEU A 81 1.75 -2.54 1.15
C LEU A 81 1.44 -3.97 1.53
N GLY A 82 0.17 -4.37 1.41
CA GLY A 82 -0.26 -5.76 1.57
C GLY A 82 -0.45 -6.42 0.21
N PHE A 83 0.24 -7.52 -0.07
CA PHE A 83 0.18 -8.17 -1.37
C PHE A 83 0.33 -9.69 -1.29
N MET A 84 -0.15 -10.35 -2.34
CA MET A 84 0.02 -11.79 -2.57
C MET A 84 1.01 -12.02 -3.71
N SER A 85 1.49 -13.27 -3.88
CA SER A 85 2.55 -13.59 -4.86
C SER A 85 2.24 -13.15 -6.28
N HIS A 86 0.99 -13.24 -6.71
CA HIS A 86 0.59 -12.82 -8.06
C HIS A 86 0.54 -11.29 -8.27
N HIS A 87 0.71 -10.50 -7.22
CA HIS A 87 0.81 -9.04 -7.27
C HIS A 87 2.27 -8.53 -7.19
N TRP A 88 3.25 -9.41 -7.29
CA TRP A 88 4.67 -9.06 -7.15
C TRP A 88 5.09 -7.90 -8.05
N ASP A 89 4.74 -7.97 -9.33
CA ASP A 89 5.11 -6.92 -10.30
C ASP A 89 4.52 -5.56 -9.94
N ILE A 90 3.29 -5.55 -9.45
CA ILE A 90 2.61 -4.33 -8.99
C ILE A 90 3.29 -3.78 -7.74
N TYR A 91 3.61 -4.65 -6.79
CA TYR A 91 4.33 -4.28 -5.56
C TYR A 91 5.67 -3.60 -5.88
N VAL A 92 6.48 -4.21 -6.76
CA VAL A 92 7.77 -3.66 -7.17
C VAL A 92 7.61 -2.29 -7.82
N GLU A 93 6.66 -2.13 -8.73
CA GLU A 93 6.41 -0.85 -9.41
C GLU A 93 5.91 0.23 -8.46
N LEU A 94 4.97 -0.08 -7.58
CA LEU A 94 4.49 0.87 -6.57
C LEU A 94 5.61 1.30 -5.62
N SER A 95 6.43 0.37 -5.17
CA SER A 95 7.57 0.65 -4.30
C SER A 95 8.58 1.59 -4.97
N LYS A 96 8.87 1.36 -6.25
CA LYS A 96 9.72 2.24 -7.06
C LYS A 96 9.14 3.65 -7.16
N ILE A 97 7.86 3.78 -7.47
CA ILE A 97 7.17 5.07 -7.56
C ILE A 97 7.23 5.81 -6.22
N ILE A 98 7.01 5.12 -5.11
CA ILE A 98 7.09 5.71 -3.77
C ILE A 98 8.51 6.25 -3.52
N ARG A 99 9.55 5.45 -3.79
CA ARG A 99 10.94 5.88 -3.60
C ARG A 99 11.31 7.10 -4.43
N GLU A 100 10.85 7.15 -5.68
CA GLU A 100 11.11 8.29 -6.57
C GLU A 100 10.36 9.55 -6.16
N THR A 101 9.13 9.41 -5.66
CA THR A 101 8.23 10.53 -5.37
C THR A 101 8.38 11.04 -3.94
N LEU A 102 8.55 10.13 -2.99
CA LEU A 102 8.66 10.40 -1.55
C LEU A 102 9.90 9.71 -0.97
N PRO A 103 11.11 10.21 -1.21
CA PRO A 103 12.35 9.52 -0.84
C PRO A 103 12.51 9.28 0.67
N ASN A 104 11.86 10.05 1.50
CA ASN A 104 11.91 9.90 2.96
C ASN A 104 10.78 9.04 3.54
N CYS A 105 9.79 8.66 2.72
CA CYS A 105 8.68 7.82 3.13
C CYS A 105 9.17 6.40 3.46
N LYS A 106 8.71 5.86 4.60
CA LYS A 106 8.99 4.47 4.96
C LYS A 106 7.98 3.55 4.33
N ILE A 107 8.44 2.40 3.85
CA ILE A 107 7.60 1.36 3.24
C ILE A 107 7.65 0.12 4.13
N ILE A 108 6.47 -0.36 4.54
CA ILE A 108 6.32 -1.65 5.19
C ILE A 108 5.51 -2.59 4.31
N ALA A 109 6.07 -3.76 4.02
CA ALA A 109 5.43 -4.80 3.23
C ALA A 109 4.86 -5.90 4.14
N GLY A 110 3.68 -6.37 3.80
CA GLY A 110 3.00 -7.46 4.49
C GLY A 110 2.24 -8.37 3.53
N GLY A 111 1.69 -9.45 4.06
CA GLY A 111 0.97 -10.45 3.29
C GLY A 111 1.75 -11.76 3.13
N VAL A 112 1.09 -12.75 2.56
CA VAL A 112 1.60 -14.14 2.49
C VAL A 112 2.93 -14.22 1.72
N HIS A 113 3.08 -13.50 0.62
CA HIS A 113 4.33 -13.52 -0.16
C HIS A 113 5.51 -12.97 0.63
N ALA A 114 5.32 -11.80 1.26
CA ALA A 114 6.37 -11.16 2.05
C ALA A 114 6.85 -12.05 3.20
N TRP A 115 5.95 -12.85 3.73
CA TRP A 115 6.23 -13.70 4.88
C TRP A 115 6.84 -15.06 4.51
N HIS A 116 6.30 -15.75 3.49
CA HIS A 116 6.62 -17.16 3.22
C HIS A 116 7.60 -17.38 2.08
N VAL A 117 7.62 -16.54 1.08
CA VAL A 117 8.26 -16.88 -0.19
C VAL A 117 9.61 -16.22 -0.39
N SER A 118 9.73 -14.93 -0.12
CA SER A 118 10.94 -14.19 -0.49
C SER A 118 11.15 -12.93 0.36
N GLN A 119 11.59 -13.14 1.60
CA GLN A 119 11.88 -12.00 2.50
C GLN A 119 13.01 -11.12 1.98
N SER A 120 14.12 -11.72 1.47
CA SER A 120 15.26 -10.96 0.96
C SER A 120 14.89 -10.10 -0.25
N ASP A 121 14.18 -10.67 -1.23
CA ASP A 121 13.76 -9.93 -2.43
C ASP A 121 12.75 -8.85 -2.09
N THR A 122 11.83 -9.11 -1.15
CA THR A 122 10.87 -8.12 -0.68
C THR A 122 11.58 -6.93 -0.02
N LEU A 123 12.60 -7.18 0.80
CA LEU A 123 13.38 -6.14 1.48
C LEU A 123 14.17 -5.24 0.53
N GLU A 124 14.44 -5.66 -0.69
CA GLU A 124 15.04 -4.77 -1.70
C GLU A 124 14.15 -3.56 -2.03
N HIS A 125 12.84 -3.68 -1.81
CA HIS A 125 11.86 -2.69 -2.20
C HIS A 125 11.15 -1.99 -1.03
N CYS A 126 11.43 -2.37 0.21
CA CYS A 126 10.81 -1.78 1.40
C CYS A 126 11.81 -1.59 2.54
N ASP A 127 11.41 -0.90 3.60
CA ASP A 127 12.21 -0.70 4.80
C ASP A 127 11.93 -1.77 5.85
N TYR A 128 10.69 -2.25 5.92
CA TYR A 128 10.23 -3.20 6.93
C TYR A 128 9.38 -4.30 6.30
N ILE A 129 9.50 -5.51 6.83
CA ILE A 129 8.58 -6.62 6.54
C ILE A 129 7.78 -6.95 7.78
N CYS A 130 6.46 -7.05 7.63
CA CYS A 130 5.61 -7.63 8.64
C CYS A 130 5.53 -9.14 8.42
N ALA A 131 6.24 -9.90 9.23
CA ALA A 131 6.33 -11.36 9.13
C ALA A 131 5.31 -12.12 10.01
N ALA A 132 4.37 -11.41 10.62
CA ALA A 132 3.34 -11.96 11.50
C ALA A 132 2.06 -11.15 11.37
N GLU A 133 1.13 -11.31 12.31
CA GLU A 133 -0.02 -10.41 12.41
C GLU A 133 0.45 -8.97 12.59
N GLY A 134 -0.01 -8.10 11.70
CA GLY A 134 0.54 -6.75 11.57
C GLY A 134 0.08 -5.73 12.60
N GLU A 135 -0.96 -6.07 13.36
CA GLU A 135 -1.66 -5.12 14.21
C GLU A 135 -0.75 -4.49 15.27
N GLU A 136 -0.08 -5.32 16.05
CA GLU A 136 0.81 -4.84 17.12
C GLU A 136 2.08 -4.21 16.56
N LEU A 137 2.68 -4.86 15.54
CA LEU A 137 3.91 -4.38 14.92
C LEU A 137 3.71 -3.01 14.28
N TYR A 138 2.63 -2.83 13.54
CA TYR A 138 2.35 -1.57 12.85
C TYR A 138 2.06 -0.45 13.85
N SER A 139 1.31 -0.75 14.89
CA SER A 139 1.03 0.20 15.97
C SER A 139 2.32 0.64 16.67
N ALA A 140 3.22 -0.30 16.98
CA ALA A 140 4.52 0.01 17.56
C ALA A 140 5.40 0.83 16.63
N LEU A 141 5.38 0.53 15.33
CA LEU A 141 6.14 1.29 14.32
C LEU A 141 5.64 2.74 14.23
N VAL A 142 4.34 2.96 14.25
CA VAL A 142 3.75 4.31 14.26
C VAL A 142 4.17 5.10 15.50
N ASP A 143 4.25 4.45 16.65
CA ASP A 143 4.70 5.08 17.89
C ASP A 143 6.21 5.41 17.87
N HIS A 144 7.00 4.69 17.08
CA HIS A 144 8.45 4.86 16.96
C HIS A 144 8.85 5.96 15.97
N LEU A 145 8.08 6.15 14.91
CA LEU A 145 8.35 7.12 13.85
C LEU A 145 7.86 8.53 14.25
#